data_3a4c7a5dc5fff0f02ed92bb1b78c9b72
#
_entry.id   3a4c7a5dc5fff0f02ed92bb1b78c9b72
#
_cell.length_a   1.000
_cell.length_b   1.000
_cell.length_c   1.000
_cell.angle_alpha   90.00
_cell.angle_beta   90.00
_cell.angle_gamma   90.00
#
_symmetry.space_group_name_H-M   'P 1'
#
loop_
_entity.id
_entity.type
_entity.pdbx_description
1 polymer ?
#
loop_
_entity_poly.entity_id
_entity_poly.type
_entity_poly.pdbx_seq_one_letter_code
_entity_poly.pdbx_strand_id
1 'polypeptide(L)'
;MYEMLKINEDVIKIITEAEKDCQEQFMEIDKVEALNSLKVLASFHKNQITEAHFNATTGYGYNDLGREGIENIFKDVLGAEKALVRSQFISGSHALNVCFFALLRPGDLLLSISGKPYDTLDEVIGITENPSSLKSFGVSYDQIDLVDDDFQYDKIEEYLKNNKVKVVEIQRSKGYSTLSLIHI
;
A
#
# COMPACT_ATOMS: atom_id res chain seq x y z
N MET A 1 30.78 16.88 -3.94
CA MET A 1 30.23 15.51 -4.05
C MET A 1 30.41 14.95 -5.48
N TYR A 2 30.02 15.69 -6.51
CA TYR A 2 29.99 15.21 -7.91
C TYR A 2 31.37 15.11 -8.59
N GLU A 3 32.40 15.80 -8.08
CA GLU A 3 33.77 15.80 -8.64
C GLU A 3 34.39 14.38 -8.71
N MET A 4 34.07 13.52 -7.75
CA MET A 4 34.54 12.13 -7.72
C MET A 4 33.98 11.26 -8.84
N LEU A 5 32.86 11.64 -9.46
CA LEU A 5 32.16 10.85 -10.47
C LEU A 5 32.48 11.27 -11.91
N LYS A 6 33.39 12.25 -12.12
CA LYS A 6 33.75 12.79 -13.43
C LYS A 6 32.52 13.19 -14.30
N ILE A 7 31.50 13.75 -13.66
CA ILE A 7 30.29 14.23 -14.33
C ILE A 7 30.60 15.56 -15.02
N ASN A 8 30.01 15.78 -16.19
CA ASN A 8 30.17 17.05 -16.94
C ASN A 8 29.67 18.22 -16.09
N GLU A 9 30.40 19.32 -16.07
CA GLU A 9 30.11 20.53 -15.29
C GLU A 9 28.73 21.14 -15.63
N ASP A 10 28.30 21.10 -16.89
CA ASP A 10 26.99 21.60 -17.30
C ASP A 10 25.85 20.74 -16.67
N VAL A 11 26.05 19.43 -16.56
CA VAL A 11 25.10 18.54 -15.90
C VAL A 11 25.04 18.83 -14.41
N ILE A 12 26.19 19.04 -13.76
CA ILE A 12 26.24 19.40 -12.33
C ILE A 12 25.50 20.71 -12.08
N LYS A 13 25.65 21.70 -12.96
CA LYS A 13 24.98 22.98 -12.86
C LYS A 13 23.44 22.82 -12.94
N ILE A 14 22.96 22.06 -13.93
CA ILE A 14 21.52 21.79 -14.08
C ILE A 14 20.96 21.07 -12.83
N ILE A 15 21.65 20.06 -12.31
CA ILE A 15 21.24 19.35 -11.10
C ILE A 15 21.16 20.31 -9.92
N THR A 16 22.18 21.15 -9.72
CA THR A 16 22.24 22.08 -8.58
C THR A 16 21.12 23.14 -8.65
N GLU A 17 20.80 23.63 -9.86
CA GLU A 17 19.70 24.54 -10.07
C GLU A 17 18.36 23.87 -9.77
N ALA A 18 18.13 22.65 -10.27
CA ALA A 18 16.92 21.89 -10.02
C ALA A 18 16.74 21.53 -8.51
N GLU A 19 17.80 21.12 -7.83
CA GLU A 19 17.78 20.89 -6.37
C GLU A 19 17.39 22.16 -5.60
N LYS A 20 17.90 23.30 -6.01
CA LYS A 20 17.55 24.59 -5.41
C LYS A 20 16.08 24.95 -5.63
N ASP A 21 15.57 24.73 -6.82
CA ASP A 21 14.16 25.02 -7.16
C ASP A 21 13.19 24.10 -6.42
N CYS A 22 13.63 22.88 -6.07
CA CYS A 22 12.84 21.91 -5.30
C CYS A 22 13.05 21.99 -3.78
N GLN A 23 13.79 22.96 -3.27
CA GLN A 23 14.19 23.03 -1.84
C GLN A 23 12.99 23.09 -0.88
N GLU A 24 11.92 23.80 -1.24
CA GLU A 24 10.72 23.90 -0.39
C GLU A 24 10.02 22.54 -0.30
N GLN A 25 9.89 21.84 -1.42
CA GLN A 25 9.31 20.49 -1.47
C GLN A 25 10.12 19.49 -0.65
N PHE A 26 11.45 19.56 -0.75
CA PHE A 26 12.32 18.71 0.06
C PHE A 26 12.15 18.96 1.56
N MET A 27 12.09 20.23 1.99
CA MET A 27 11.87 20.56 3.41
C MET A 27 10.52 20.02 3.93
N GLU A 28 9.46 20.04 3.12
CA GLU A 28 8.18 19.46 3.53
C GLU A 28 8.25 17.93 3.63
N ILE A 29 8.92 17.28 2.67
CA ILE A 29 9.15 15.83 2.69
C ILE A 29 9.98 15.44 3.91
N ASP A 30 11.04 16.17 4.23
CA ASP A 30 11.91 15.93 5.38
C ASP A 30 11.12 16.00 6.72
N LYS A 31 10.17 16.92 6.84
CA LYS A 31 9.30 17.00 8.03
C LYS A 31 8.42 15.76 8.16
N VAL A 32 7.82 15.32 7.05
CA VAL A 32 6.98 14.11 7.03
C VAL A 32 7.81 12.87 7.34
N GLU A 33 9.01 12.77 6.76
CA GLU A 33 9.95 11.68 7.02
C GLU A 33 10.34 11.64 8.51
N ALA A 34 10.79 12.76 9.07
CA ALA A 34 11.19 12.84 10.48
C ALA A 34 10.05 12.43 11.42
N LEU A 35 8.82 12.88 11.16
CA LEU A 35 7.65 12.51 11.95
C LEU A 35 7.37 10.99 11.88
N ASN A 36 7.42 10.41 10.69
CA ASN A 36 7.16 8.98 10.50
C ASN A 36 8.29 8.11 11.09
N SER A 37 9.53 8.52 10.95
CA SER A 37 10.69 7.86 11.58
C SER A 37 10.58 7.86 13.11
N LEU A 38 10.21 8.98 13.72
CA LEU A 38 9.95 9.07 15.16
C LEU A 38 8.79 8.18 15.60
N LYS A 39 7.71 8.12 14.82
CA LYS A 39 6.56 7.24 15.06
C LYS A 39 6.97 5.76 15.09
N VAL A 40 7.79 5.34 14.13
CA VAL A 40 8.34 3.98 14.09
C VAL A 40 9.23 3.71 15.30
N LEU A 41 10.19 4.60 15.59
CA LEU A 41 11.07 4.47 16.75
C LEU A 41 10.30 4.40 18.08
N ALA A 42 9.26 5.21 18.23
CA ALA A 42 8.41 5.16 19.42
C ALA A 42 7.73 3.80 19.57
N SER A 43 7.30 3.19 18.47
CA SER A 43 6.72 1.86 18.47
C SER A 43 7.76 0.77 18.83
N PHE A 44 8.99 0.87 18.35
CA PHE A 44 10.09 -0.01 18.77
C PHE A 44 10.33 0.07 20.28
N HIS A 45 10.39 1.27 20.83
CA HIS A 45 10.54 1.50 22.28
C HIS A 45 9.36 0.93 23.07
N LYS A 46 8.13 1.21 22.64
CA LYS A 46 6.91 0.74 23.29
C LYS A 46 6.86 -0.79 23.36
N ASN A 47 7.26 -1.46 22.30
CA ASN A 47 7.25 -2.93 22.19
C ASN A 47 8.57 -3.55 22.70
N GLN A 48 9.47 -2.75 23.28
CA GLN A 48 10.73 -3.22 23.89
C GLN A 48 11.55 -4.10 22.94
N ILE A 49 11.63 -3.70 21.66
CA ILE A 49 12.38 -4.45 20.64
C ILE A 49 13.87 -4.45 20.99
N THR A 50 14.47 -5.62 21.04
CA THR A 50 15.87 -5.87 21.36
C THR A 50 16.51 -6.76 20.31
N GLU A 51 17.82 -6.98 20.40
CA GLU A 51 18.56 -7.88 19.53
C GLU A 51 17.95 -9.30 19.48
N ALA A 52 17.35 -9.75 20.59
CA ALA A 52 16.71 -11.09 20.64
C ALA A 52 15.58 -11.27 19.60
N HIS A 53 14.92 -10.18 19.18
CA HIS A 53 13.86 -10.22 18.18
C HIS A 53 14.38 -10.49 16.76
N PHE A 54 15.67 -10.35 16.53
CA PHE A 54 16.32 -10.59 15.23
C PHE A 54 16.96 -11.98 15.12
N ASN A 55 16.88 -12.78 16.18
CA ASN A 55 17.40 -14.14 16.15
C ASN A 55 16.57 -15.04 15.23
N ALA A 56 17.25 -15.96 14.58
CA ALA A 56 16.57 -16.97 13.75
C ALA A 56 15.67 -17.87 14.61
N THR A 57 14.52 -18.23 14.04
CA THR A 57 13.53 -19.13 14.67
C THR A 57 13.25 -20.32 13.78
N THR A 58 12.51 -21.30 14.30
CA THR A 58 12.09 -22.49 13.53
C THR A 58 11.04 -22.17 12.46
N GLY A 59 10.43 -20.99 12.52
CA GLY A 59 9.34 -20.57 11.62
C GLY A 59 7.96 -21.13 11.99
N TYR A 60 7.85 -21.98 13.01
CA TYR A 60 6.57 -22.54 13.46
C TYR A 60 5.76 -21.58 14.37
N GLY A 61 6.31 -20.43 14.73
CA GLY A 61 5.63 -19.41 15.52
C GLY A 61 5.68 -19.64 17.04
N TYR A 62 6.35 -20.66 17.50
CA TYR A 62 6.58 -20.90 18.93
C TYR A 62 7.77 -20.06 19.40
N ASN A 63 7.54 -19.18 20.38
CA ASN A 63 8.56 -18.27 20.93
C ASN A 63 9.26 -17.41 19.85
N ASP A 64 8.52 -17.02 18.83
CA ASP A 64 9.00 -16.17 17.74
C ASP A 64 8.79 -14.70 18.09
N LEU A 65 9.70 -14.16 18.91
CA LEU A 65 9.66 -12.76 19.36
C LEU A 65 9.67 -11.78 18.18
N GLY A 66 10.44 -12.06 17.15
CA GLY A 66 10.54 -11.21 15.96
C GLY A 66 9.22 -11.11 15.21
N ARG A 67 8.51 -12.22 15.07
CA ARG A 67 7.20 -12.28 14.42
C ARG A 67 6.15 -11.45 15.17
N GLU A 68 6.07 -11.62 16.47
CA GLU A 68 5.14 -10.87 17.31
C GLU A 68 5.53 -9.39 17.40
N GLY A 69 6.82 -9.11 17.50
CA GLY A 69 7.36 -7.75 17.56
C GLY A 69 7.03 -6.94 16.32
N ILE A 70 7.27 -7.49 15.12
CA ILE A 70 6.98 -6.77 13.87
C ILE A 70 5.48 -6.52 13.68
N GLU A 71 4.62 -7.45 14.05
CA GLU A 71 3.16 -7.28 13.99
C GLU A 71 2.67 -6.19 14.93
N ASN A 72 3.22 -6.13 16.14
CA ASN A 72 2.91 -5.07 17.10
C ASN A 72 3.38 -3.69 16.61
N ILE A 73 4.56 -3.63 15.99
CA ILE A 73 5.06 -2.37 15.39
C ILE A 73 4.12 -1.89 14.29
N PHE A 74 3.78 -2.76 13.32
CA PHE A 74 2.86 -2.39 12.24
C PHE A 74 1.49 -1.98 12.77
N LYS A 75 0.94 -2.70 13.74
CA LYS A 75 -0.30 -2.36 14.42
C LYS A 75 -0.25 -0.95 15.02
N ASP A 76 0.80 -0.63 15.77
CA ASP A 76 0.94 0.66 16.45
C ASP A 76 1.16 1.81 15.45
N VAL A 77 2.04 1.61 14.46
CA VAL A 77 2.39 2.63 13.46
C VAL A 77 1.19 2.97 12.57
N LEU A 78 0.39 1.97 12.21
CA LEU A 78 -0.78 2.15 11.34
C LEU A 78 -2.08 2.41 12.12
N GLY A 79 -2.06 2.38 13.45
CA GLY A 79 -3.25 2.58 14.28
C GLY A 79 -4.30 1.47 14.13
N ALA A 80 -3.87 0.25 13.81
CA ALA A 80 -4.74 -0.90 13.62
C ALA A 80 -4.93 -1.72 14.91
N GLU A 81 -6.02 -2.48 15.00
CA GLU A 81 -6.22 -3.42 16.12
C GLU A 81 -5.30 -4.65 16.00
N LYS A 82 -5.06 -5.09 14.78
CA LYS A 82 -4.21 -6.23 14.43
C LYS A 82 -3.42 -5.95 13.17
N ALA A 83 -2.26 -6.58 13.07
CA ALA A 83 -1.48 -6.65 11.85
C ALA A 83 -1.05 -8.10 11.61
N LEU A 84 -0.95 -8.49 10.35
CA LEU A 84 -0.43 -9.77 9.93
C LEU A 84 0.77 -9.52 9.01
N VAL A 85 1.97 -9.72 9.54
CA VAL A 85 3.23 -9.50 8.82
C VAL A 85 3.98 -10.82 8.76
N ARG A 86 4.09 -11.40 7.57
CA ARG A 86 4.65 -12.74 7.36
C ARG A 86 5.53 -12.76 6.12
N SER A 87 6.65 -13.46 6.20
CA SER A 87 7.51 -13.72 5.03
C SER A 87 6.83 -14.56 3.96
N GLN A 88 5.75 -15.26 4.29
CA GLN A 88 4.91 -15.99 3.34
C GLN A 88 4.10 -15.10 2.41
N PHE A 89 3.90 -13.83 2.73
CA PHE A 89 3.40 -12.84 1.78
C PHE A 89 4.54 -12.39 0.87
N ILE A 90 4.67 -13.05 -0.28
CA ILE A 90 5.79 -12.86 -1.20
C ILE A 90 5.76 -11.55 -1.99
N SER A 91 4.61 -10.86 -1.99
CA SER A 91 4.43 -9.57 -2.68
C SER A 91 3.20 -8.82 -2.15
N GLY A 92 3.09 -7.52 -2.48
CA GLY A 92 1.90 -6.73 -2.21
C GLY A 92 0.66 -7.28 -2.91
N SER A 93 0.77 -7.74 -4.15
CA SER A 93 -0.33 -8.37 -4.90
C SER A 93 -0.80 -9.67 -4.22
N HIS A 94 0.12 -10.46 -3.66
CA HIS A 94 -0.24 -11.64 -2.90
C HIS A 94 -1.00 -11.29 -1.60
N ALA A 95 -0.56 -10.26 -0.89
CA ALA A 95 -1.26 -9.79 0.31
C ALA A 95 -2.68 -9.31 -0.01
N LEU A 96 -2.87 -8.55 -1.10
CA LEU A 96 -4.18 -8.11 -1.57
C LEU A 96 -5.06 -9.30 -1.98
N ASN A 97 -4.50 -10.26 -2.71
CA ASN A 97 -5.20 -11.49 -3.08
C ASN A 97 -5.73 -12.24 -1.84
N VAL A 98 -4.88 -12.44 -0.84
CA VAL A 98 -5.28 -13.09 0.42
C VAL A 98 -6.40 -12.30 1.11
N CYS A 99 -6.34 -10.96 1.14
CA CYS A 99 -7.40 -10.12 1.68
C CYS A 99 -8.72 -10.30 0.93
N PHE A 100 -8.69 -10.26 -0.40
CA PHE A 100 -9.90 -10.44 -1.21
C PHE A 100 -10.55 -11.80 -0.97
N PHE A 101 -9.79 -12.89 -1.03
CA PHE A 101 -10.31 -14.24 -0.77
C PHE A 101 -10.74 -14.46 0.70
N ALA A 102 -10.18 -13.72 1.65
CA ALA A 102 -10.62 -13.74 3.03
C ALA A 102 -11.98 -13.05 3.23
N LEU A 103 -12.24 -11.95 2.51
CA LEU A 103 -13.40 -11.08 2.71
C LEU A 103 -14.58 -11.43 1.79
N LEU A 104 -14.32 -11.97 0.60
CA LEU A 104 -15.30 -12.20 -0.46
C LEU A 104 -15.70 -13.68 -0.56
N ARG A 105 -16.95 -13.91 -0.92
CA ARG A 105 -17.55 -15.24 -1.15
C ARG A 105 -18.30 -15.24 -2.48
N PRO A 106 -18.61 -16.40 -3.07
CA PRO A 106 -19.46 -16.49 -4.26
C PRO A 106 -20.77 -15.73 -4.08
N GLY A 107 -21.11 -14.87 -5.05
CA GLY A 107 -22.25 -13.96 -5.01
C GLY A 107 -21.98 -12.58 -4.41
N ASP A 108 -20.80 -12.35 -3.83
CA ASP A 108 -20.41 -11.02 -3.37
C ASP A 108 -19.95 -10.12 -4.51
N LEU A 109 -19.97 -8.80 -4.27
CA LEU A 109 -19.51 -7.76 -5.19
C LEU A 109 -18.33 -7.00 -4.61
N LEU A 110 -17.24 -6.95 -5.36
CA LEU A 110 -16.09 -6.07 -5.17
C LEU A 110 -16.26 -4.82 -6.03
N LEU A 111 -16.22 -3.64 -5.42
CA LEU A 111 -16.28 -2.36 -6.12
C LEU A 111 -14.97 -1.60 -5.95
N SER A 112 -14.27 -1.29 -7.05
CA SER A 112 -13.17 -0.32 -7.03
C SER A 112 -13.72 1.09 -7.32
N ILE A 113 -13.44 2.04 -6.42
CA ILE A 113 -13.89 3.44 -6.57
C ILE A 113 -12.77 4.39 -6.98
N SER A 114 -11.57 3.88 -7.18
CA SER A 114 -10.40 4.59 -7.69
C SER A 114 -10.06 4.23 -9.13
N GLY A 115 -11.05 3.77 -9.89
CA GLY A 115 -10.89 3.24 -11.24
C GLY A 115 -10.32 1.82 -11.24
N LYS A 116 -9.82 1.38 -12.40
CA LYS A 116 -9.21 0.07 -12.56
C LYS A 116 -8.03 -0.10 -11.60
N PRO A 117 -7.93 -1.19 -10.82
CA PRO A 117 -6.77 -1.48 -9.98
C PRO A 117 -5.47 -1.64 -10.77
N TYR A 118 -4.35 -1.79 -10.06
CA TYR A 118 -3.05 -2.07 -10.67
C TYR A 118 -3.10 -3.37 -11.48
N ASP A 119 -2.43 -3.40 -12.62
CA ASP A 119 -2.50 -4.49 -13.62
C ASP A 119 -2.17 -5.88 -13.05
N THR A 120 -1.33 -5.97 -12.01
CA THR A 120 -1.06 -7.24 -11.32
C THR A 120 -2.29 -7.85 -10.64
N LEU A 121 -3.37 -7.11 -10.48
CA LEU A 121 -4.64 -7.59 -9.93
C LEU A 121 -5.65 -7.99 -11.02
N ASP A 122 -5.37 -7.72 -12.29
CA ASP A 122 -6.27 -8.03 -13.39
C ASP A 122 -6.65 -9.51 -13.43
N GLU A 123 -5.67 -10.40 -13.31
CA GLU A 123 -5.89 -11.84 -13.27
C GLU A 123 -6.47 -12.32 -11.93
N VAL A 124 -6.08 -11.68 -10.82
CA VAL A 124 -6.61 -12.02 -9.49
C VAL A 124 -8.11 -11.73 -9.41
N ILE A 125 -8.54 -10.60 -9.93
CA ILE A 125 -9.95 -10.20 -9.96
C ILE A 125 -10.71 -10.96 -11.06
N GLY A 126 -10.08 -11.18 -12.20
CA GLY A 126 -10.69 -11.76 -13.40
C GLY A 126 -11.14 -10.69 -14.39
N ILE A 127 -10.53 -9.50 -14.38
CA ILE A 127 -10.62 -8.50 -15.45
C ILE A 127 -9.99 -9.12 -16.70
N THR A 128 -8.78 -9.66 -16.56
CA THR A 128 -8.20 -10.62 -17.50
C THR A 128 -8.62 -12.03 -17.09
N GLU A 129 -9.08 -12.83 -18.04
CA GLU A 129 -9.60 -14.17 -17.78
C GLU A 129 -8.52 -15.07 -17.13
N ASN A 130 -8.86 -15.64 -15.97
CA ASN A 130 -8.02 -16.57 -15.24
C ASN A 130 -8.90 -17.55 -14.44
N PRO A 131 -8.68 -18.87 -14.54
CA PRO A 131 -9.50 -19.88 -13.87
C PRO A 131 -9.36 -19.83 -12.33
N SER A 132 -8.35 -19.15 -11.80
CA SER A 132 -8.13 -18.98 -10.36
C SER A 132 -8.53 -17.57 -9.87
N SER A 133 -9.27 -16.81 -10.67
CA SER A 133 -9.70 -15.44 -10.34
C SER A 133 -10.90 -15.40 -9.39
N LEU A 134 -11.12 -14.27 -8.71
CA LEU A 134 -12.34 -14.01 -7.93
C LEU A 134 -13.60 -14.25 -8.77
N LYS A 135 -13.58 -13.79 -10.02
CA LYS A 135 -14.71 -13.97 -10.95
C LYS A 135 -15.00 -15.43 -11.24
N SER A 136 -13.97 -16.27 -11.40
CA SER A 136 -14.14 -17.72 -11.61
C SER A 136 -14.72 -18.42 -10.39
N PHE A 137 -14.53 -17.87 -9.19
CA PHE A 137 -15.15 -18.32 -7.93
C PHE A 137 -16.50 -17.67 -7.64
N GLY A 138 -17.10 -16.97 -8.63
CA GLY A 138 -18.44 -16.41 -8.52
C GLY A 138 -18.54 -15.08 -7.79
N VAL A 139 -17.41 -14.35 -7.62
CA VAL A 139 -17.41 -12.98 -7.12
C VAL A 139 -17.55 -12.02 -8.30
N SER A 140 -18.44 -11.04 -8.17
CA SER A 140 -18.60 -9.97 -9.16
C SER A 140 -17.65 -8.83 -8.90
N TYR A 141 -17.25 -8.14 -9.96
CA TYR A 141 -16.41 -6.93 -9.91
C TYR A 141 -17.04 -5.81 -10.73
N ASP A 142 -16.98 -4.62 -10.20
CA ASP A 142 -17.29 -3.39 -10.92
C ASP A 142 -16.36 -2.26 -10.48
N GLN A 143 -16.32 -1.16 -11.27
CA GLN A 143 -15.47 -0.01 -10.97
C GLN A 143 -16.17 1.31 -11.27
N ILE A 144 -15.76 2.34 -10.54
CA ILE A 144 -16.09 3.74 -10.80
C ILE A 144 -14.77 4.46 -11.02
N ASP A 145 -14.60 5.00 -12.22
CA ASP A 145 -13.37 5.72 -12.58
C ASP A 145 -13.33 7.09 -11.90
N LEU A 146 -12.13 7.61 -11.71
CA LEU A 146 -11.92 8.98 -11.26
C LEU A 146 -12.28 9.97 -12.37
N VAL A 147 -12.66 11.17 -11.98
CA VAL A 147 -12.83 12.33 -12.87
C VAL A 147 -12.01 13.47 -12.30
N ASP A 148 -11.16 14.06 -13.13
CA ASP A 148 -10.22 15.11 -12.73
C ASP A 148 -9.37 14.73 -11.50
N ASP A 149 -8.90 13.48 -11.49
CA ASP A 149 -8.12 12.85 -10.40
C ASP A 149 -8.83 12.83 -9.03
N ASP A 150 -10.16 12.93 -9.00
CA ASP A 150 -10.96 12.87 -7.77
C ASP A 150 -12.09 11.84 -7.87
N PHE A 151 -12.65 11.48 -6.71
CA PHE A 151 -13.76 10.54 -6.62
C PHE A 151 -15.08 11.15 -7.12
N GLN A 152 -15.85 10.34 -7.83
CA GLN A 152 -17.23 10.67 -8.20
C GLN A 152 -18.19 10.36 -7.03
N TYR A 153 -18.19 11.16 -5.97
CA TYR A 153 -18.92 10.90 -4.72
C TYR A 153 -20.41 10.60 -4.94
N ASP A 154 -21.09 11.40 -5.76
CA ASP A 154 -22.53 11.21 -6.04
C ASP A 154 -22.79 9.85 -6.71
N LYS A 155 -21.96 9.49 -7.68
CA LYS A 155 -22.07 8.21 -8.39
C LYS A 155 -21.76 7.02 -7.48
N ILE A 156 -20.78 7.17 -6.59
CA ILE A 156 -20.44 6.15 -5.59
C ILE A 156 -21.61 5.96 -4.64
N GLU A 157 -22.19 7.06 -4.13
CA GLU A 157 -23.35 7.00 -3.23
C GLU A 157 -24.55 6.34 -3.90
N GLU A 158 -24.87 6.73 -5.13
CA GLU A 158 -25.96 6.11 -5.90
C GLU A 158 -25.71 4.61 -6.12
N TYR A 159 -24.47 4.25 -6.50
CA TYR A 159 -24.11 2.85 -6.72
C TYR A 159 -24.26 2.01 -5.46
N LEU A 160 -23.79 2.50 -4.32
CA LEU A 160 -23.88 1.81 -3.03
C LEU A 160 -25.32 1.68 -2.51
N LYS A 161 -26.21 2.63 -2.83
CA LYS A 161 -27.65 2.53 -2.51
C LYS A 161 -28.36 1.45 -3.31
N ASN A 162 -27.95 1.24 -4.54
CA ASN A 162 -28.63 0.34 -5.49
C ASN A 162 -28.01 -1.06 -5.55
N ASN A 163 -26.80 -1.26 -5.03
CA ASN A 163 -26.09 -2.53 -5.12
C ASN A 163 -25.59 -3.00 -3.75
N LYS A 164 -25.64 -4.30 -3.53
CA LYS A 164 -25.11 -4.92 -2.32
C LYS A 164 -23.59 -5.13 -2.48
N VAL A 165 -22.81 -4.06 -2.30
CA VAL A 165 -21.36 -4.13 -2.33
C VAL A 165 -20.84 -4.74 -1.03
N LYS A 166 -19.98 -5.74 -1.12
CA LYS A 166 -19.37 -6.39 0.04
C LYS A 166 -18.05 -5.76 0.43
N VAL A 167 -17.24 -5.41 -0.55
CA VAL A 167 -15.91 -4.79 -0.35
C VAL A 167 -15.80 -3.60 -1.30
N VAL A 168 -15.37 -2.47 -0.79
CA VAL A 168 -14.92 -1.31 -1.57
C VAL A 168 -13.41 -1.29 -1.54
N GLU A 169 -12.79 -1.20 -2.71
CA GLU A 169 -11.36 -1.13 -2.90
C GLU A 169 -10.97 0.29 -3.32
N ILE A 170 -9.92 0.81 -2.70
CA ILE A 170 -9.29 2.09 -3.04
C ILE A 170 -7.79 1.86 -3.18
N GLN A 171 -7.30 1.84 -4.40
CA GLN A 171 -5.87 1.74 -4.62
C GLN A 171 -5.25 3.13 -4.76
N ARG A 172 -4.51 3.53 -3.73
CA ARG A 172 -3.91 4.87 -3.62
C ARG A 172 -2.60 5.01 -4.39
N SER A 173 -1.89 3.93 -4.61
CA SER A 173 -0.60 3.92 -5.31
C SER A 173 -0.65 3.00 -6.51
N LYS A 174 -0.56 3.59 -7.67
CA LYS A 174 -0.60 2.95 -8.98
C LYS A 174 0.54 3.48 -9.82
N GLY A 175 1.74 3.46 -9.56
CA GLY A 175 2.94 3.85 -10.30
C GLY A 175 2.82 4.76 -11.55
N TYR A 176 1.66 4.78 -12.18
CA TYR A 176 1.31 5.56 -13.38
C TYR A 176 -0.03 6.31 -13.26
N SER A 177 -0.50 6.57 -12.04
CA SER A 177 -1.72 7.34 -11.77
C SER A 177 -1.36 8.60 -10.99
N THR A 178 -2.00 9.71 -11.34
CA THR A 178 -1.80 11.03 -10.76
C THR A 178 -2.72 11.31 -9.56
N LEU A 179 -3.29 10.28 -8.93
CA LEU A 179 -4.17 10.41 -7.78
C LEU A 179 -3.53 11.26 -6.67
N SER A 180 -4.13 12.40 -6.36
CA SER A 180 -3.68 13.30 -5.28
C SER A 180 -3.83 12.71 -3.87
N LEU A 181 -4.44 11.53 -3.74
CA LEU A 181 -4.67 10.80 -2.49
C LEU A 181 -3.41 10.15 -1.88
N ILE A 182 -2.26 10.30 -2.51
CA ILE A 182 -0.99 9.77 -1.99
C ILE A 182 -0.58 10.42 -0.66
N HIS A 183 -1.15 11.58 -0.33
CA HIS A 183 -0.73 12.42 0.79
C HIS A 183 -1.67 12.41 2.02
N ILE A 184 -2.54 11.42 2.15
CA ILE A 184 -3.39 11.31 3.35
C ILE A 184 -2.67 10.56 4.44
#